data_30e879c09187d397986cd803512fa3ea
#
_entry.id   30e879c09187d397986cd803512fa3ea
#
_cell.length_a   1.000
_cell.length_b   1.000
_cell.length_c   1.000
_cell.angle_alpha   90.00
_cell.angle_beta   90.00
_cell.angle_gamma   90.00
#
_symmetry.space_group_name_H-M   'P 1'
#
loop_
_entity.id
_entity.type
_entity.pdbx_description
1 polymer ?
#
loop_
_entity_poly.entity_id
_entity_poly.type
_entity_poly.pdbx_seq_one_letter_code
_entity_poly.pdbx_strand_id
1 'polypeptide(L)'
;MTEYILPLAMVFTLIGGIFTGYPVALVLAGVGILFTFIGDVPLIFLNTISSRIFTGTLTNWLMMAVPLFVFMGLMLEKSNIARNLLLSLERLFAQRPGGLALSVTIVGVVMAASTGIIGASVVMLGLMALPVMLKQKYSMRLAAGTICSAGTLGILIPPSIMLVLVGDILQISIGDLFMGAVIPGLILGGLYALYILVTTHLDPSLAPPSERGEKVSTLEALAVLIKHLIAPVLLILGVLGSIVAGIATPTEAAAIGAIGATILAAVMRQLTWKNLVDCVQETALTTAMILTVAIGATVFSAIFKRVGGDYMIEDAVMAIASGPYQTLFLIMALIFVLGFFLEWIEISYVVLPLFAPIIAGLDFGFENSAVTLTWFAVLVAVNLQTSFLTPPFGYALFYLRGIAPPELTIRDIYAGIVPFVLIQVLGLLLCILFPALVLWLPDVTIR
;
A
#
# COMPACT_ATOMS: atom_id res chain seq x y z
N MET A 1 28.29 -25.15 -5.17
CA MET A 1 27.41 -25.35 -3.99
C MET A 1 27.95 -24.71 -2.71
N THR A 2 29.25 -24.72 -2.47
CA THR A 2 29.86 -24.08 -1.28
C THR A 2 29.75 -22.55 -1.30
N GLU A 3 29.72 -21.94 -2.47
CA GLU A 3 29.65 -20.48 -2.65
C GLU A 3 28.33 -19.86 -2.17
N TYR A 4 27.21 -20.61 -2.20
CA TYR A 4 25.89 -20.11 -1.81
C TYR A 4 25.49 -20.44 -0.36
N ILE A 5 26.34 -21.14 0.39
CA ILE A 5 26.04 -21.48 1.80
C ILE A 5 25.90 -20.21 2.65
N LEU A 6 26.76 -19.24 2.43
CA LEU A 6 26.79 -18.02 3.25
C LEU A 6 25.59 -17.11 3.01
N PRO A 7 25.23 -16.72 1.76
CA PRO A 7 24.01 -15.97 1.52
C PRO A 7 22.75 -16.73 1.93
N LEU A 8 22.70 -18.04 1.74
CA LEU A 8 21.58 -18.87 2.18
C LEU A 8 21.42 -18.85 3.71
N ALA A 9 22.52 -19.02 4.45
CA ALA A 9 22.53 -18.90 5.91
C ALA A 9 22.09 -17.50 6.38
N MET A 10 22.47 -16.46 5.64
CA MET A 10 22.04 -15.08 5.92
C MET A 10 20.53 -14.91 5.80
N VAL A 11 19.91 -15.48 4.76
CA VAL A 11 18.45 -15.47 4.57
C VAL A 11 17.74 -16.24 5.68
N PHE A 12 18.21 -17.45 6.04
CA PHE A 12 17.61 -18.21 7.14
C PHE A 12 17.76 -17.51 8.48
N THR A 13 18.90 -16.86 8.74
CA THR A 13 19.11 -16.08 9.97
C THR A 13 18.20 -14.88 10.01
N LEU A 14 17.97 -14.19 8.87
CA LEU A 14 17.00 -13.10 8.76
C LEU A 14 15.58 -13.58 9.10
N ILE A 15 15.13 -14.66 8.47
CA ILE A 15 13.80 -15.23 8.70
C ILE A 15 13.66 -15.63 10.17
N GLY A 16 14.65 -16.36 10.72
CA GLY A 16 14.65 -16.73 12.13
C GLY A 16 14.63 -15.53 13.07
N GLY A 17 15.38 -14.46 12.74
CA GLY A 17 15.40 -13.22 13.49
C GLY A 17 14.05 -12.50 13.49
N ILE A 18 13.34 -12.48 12.37
CA ILE A 18 11.99 -11.89 12.27
C ILE A 18 11.00 -12.62 13.21
N PHE A 19 11.07 -13.96 13.26
CA PHE A 19 10.22 -14.75 14.16
C PHE A 19 10.50 -14.54 15.65
N THR A 20 11.62 -13.91 16.02
CA THR A 20 11.89 -13.55 17.42
C THR A 20 11.01 -12.41 17.93
N GLY A 21 10.35 -11.66 17.02
CA GLY A 21 9.51 -10.50 17.35
C GLY A 21 10.29 -9.21 17.59
N TYR A 22 11.59 -9.19 17.34
CA TYR A 22 12.36 -7.93 17.36
C TYR A 22 12.00 -7.07 16.14
N PRO A 23 12.12 -5.73 16.25
CA PRO A 23 11.90 -4.83 15.12
C PRO A 23 12.75 -5.24 13.91
N VAL A 24 12.11 -5.43 12.76
CA VAL A 24 12.74 -5.95 11.53
C VAL A 24 13.96 -5.13 11.12
N ALA A 25 13.91 -3.82 11.29
CA ALA A 25 15.04 -2.92 11.03
C ALA A 25 16.32 -3.32 11.80
N LEU A 26 16.17 -3.68 13.08
CA LEU A 26 17.28 -4.10 13.93
C LEU A 26 17.75 -5.51 13.55
N VAL A 27 16.84 -6.39 13.18
CA VAL A 27 17.18 -7.74 12.69
C VAL A 27 17.99 -7.64 11.40
N LEU A 28 17.57 -6.82 10.44
CA LEU A 28 18.27 -6.58 9.17
C LEU A 28 19.70 -6.06 9.42
N ALA A 29 19.83 -5.01 10.23
CA ALA A 29 21.13 -4.45 10.56
C ALA A 29 22.01 -5.47 11.30
N GLY A 30 21.45 -6.15 12.30
CA GLY A 30 22.16 -7.15 13.12
C GLY A 30 22.67 -8.33 12.31
N VAL A 31 21.82 -8.88 11.42
CA VAL A 31 22.21 -9.96 10.50
C VAL A 31 23.29 -9.47 9.54
N GLY A 32 23.16 -8.29 8.95
CA GLY A 32 24.19 -7.71 8.09
C GLY A 32 25.55 -7.57 8.80
N ILE A 33 25.55 -7.01 10.02
CA ILE A 33 26.77 -6.88 10.83
C ILE A 33 27.34 -8.25 11.19
N LEU A 34 26.51 -9.18 11.64
CA LEU A 34 26.94 -10.54 12.01
C LEU A 34 27.65 -11.24 10.84
N PHE A 35 27.04 -11.18 9.65
CA PHE A 35 27.59 -11.82 8.45
C PHE A 35 28.78 -11.04 7.83
N THR A 36 29.04 -9.81 8.24
CA THR A 36 30.31 -9.13 7.95
C THR A 36 31.48 -9.89 8.58
N PHE A 37 31.32 -10.35 9.82
CA PHE A 37 32.35 -11.12 10.53
C PHE A 37 32.43 -12.59 10.07
N ILE A 38 31.30 -13.27 9.90
CA ILE A 38 31.24 -14.67 9.46
C ILE A 38 31.75 -14.82 8.02
N GLY A 39 31.48 -13.82 7.16
CA GLY A 39 31.85 -13.82 5.74
C GLY A 39 33.24 -13.26 5.45
N ASP A 40 34.03 -12.95 6.48
CA ASP A 40 35.36 -12.34 6.33
C ASP A 40 35.36 -11.08 5.45
N VAL A 41 34.24 -10.32 5.50
CA VAL A 41 34.11 -9.07 4.73
C VAL A 41 35.04 -8.03 5.36
N PRO A 42 35.95 -7.42 4.58
CA PRO A 42 36.86 -6.42 5.13
C PRO A 42 36.13 -5.28 5.84
N LEU A 43 36.51 -4.94 7.06
CA LEU A 43 35.84 -3.92 7.88
C LEU A 43 35.82 -2.54 7.20
N ILE A 44 36.77 -2.26 6.29
CA ILE A 44 36.76 -1.03 5.46
C ILE A 44 35.46 -0.91 4.63
N PHE A 45 34.79 -2.04 4.32
CA PHE A 45 33.52 -2.04 3.60
C PHE A 45 32.37 -1.42 4.41
N LEU A 46 32.44 -1.41 5.75
CA LEU A 46 31.50 -0.71 6.60
C LEU A 46 31.49 0.81 6.36
N ASN A 47 32.63 1.39 5.97
CA ASN A 47 32.69 2.80 5.57
C ASN A 47 31.85 3.06 4.30
N THR A 48 31.86 2.12 3.36
CA THR A 48 31.03 2.20 2.15
C THR A 48 29.54 2.11 2.52
N ILE A 49 29.17 1.26 3.47
CA ILE A 49 27.79 1.16 3.98
C ILE A 49 27.38 2.46 4.64
N SER A 50 28.23 3.04 5.49
CA SER A 50 27.97 4.35 6.12
C SER A 50 27.76 5.45 5.08
N SER A 51 28.57 5.48 4.02
CA SER A 51 28.39 6.42 2.91
C SER A 51 27.07 6.19 2.16
N ARG A 52 26.69 4.93 1.91
CA ARG A 52 25.41 4.60 1.26
C ARG A 52 24.19 5.00 2.12
N ILE A 53 24.26 4.79 3.42
CA ILE A 53 23.21 5.25 4.36
C ILE A 53 23.09 6.77 4.29
N PHE A 54 24.23 7.47 4.36
CA PHE A 54 24.24 8.92 4.33
C PHE A 54 23.67 9.46 3.02
N THR A 55 24.17 9.02 1.87
CA THR A 55 23.75 9.52 0.55
C THR A 55 22.39 8.98 0.10
N GLY A 56 22.09 7.71 0.34
CA GLY A 56 20.85 7.06 -0.14
C GLY A 56 19.65 7.27 0.77
N THR A 57 19.86 7.55 2.07
CA THR A 57 18.76 7.69 3.02
C THR A 57 18.74 9.07 3.67
N LEU A 58 19.83 9.50 4.30
CA LEU A 58 19.80 10.70 5.15
C LEU A 58 19.85 12.01 4.35
N THR A 59 20.55 12.06 3.22
CA THR A 59 20.62 13.25 2.36
C THR A 59 19.78 13.13 1.09
N ASN A 60 19.01 12.05 0.96
CA ASN A 60 18.11 11.88 -0.17
C ASN A 60 16.91 12.83 0.00
N TRP A 61 16.83 13.83 -0.88
CA TRP A 61 15.76 14.84 -0.85
C TRP A 61 14.37 14.25 -1.09
N LEU A 62 14.24 13.12 -1.80
CA LEU A 62 12.98 12.41 -1.99
C LEU A 62 12.42 11.85 -0.68
N MET A 63 13.29 11.49 0.29
CA MET A 63 12.85 11.05 1.60
C MET A 63 12.07 12.13 2.37
N MET A 64 12.20 13.41 2.01
CA MET A 64 11.38 14.48 2.59
C MET A 64 9.91 14.42 2.13
N ALA A 65 9.62 13.80 1.00
CA ALA A 65 8.23 13.58 0.56
C ALA A 65 7.47 12.66 1.52
N VAL A 66 8.16 11.70 2.15
CA VAL A 66 7.54 10.71 3.04
C VAL A 66 6.84 11.36 4.23
N PRO A 67 7.51 12.15 5.10
CA PRO A 67 6.83 12.81 6.22
C PRO A 67 5.73 13.76 5.77
N LEU A 68 5.88 14.41 4.62
CA LEU A 68 4.88 15.34 4.11
C LEU A 68 3.61 14.61 3.65
N PHE A 69 3.74 13.48 2.94
CA PHE A 69 2.57 12.65 2.57
C PHE A 69 1.94 11.98 3.78
N VAL A 70 2.75 11.48 4.75
CA VAL A 70 2.22 10.93 6.01
C VAL A 70 1.41 11.99 6.75
N PHE A 71 1.97 13.20 6.90
CA PHE A 71 1.29 14.31 7.57
C PHE A 71 0.00 14.71 6.83
N MET A 72 0.04 14.82 5.50
CA MET A 72 -1.14 15.09 4.68
C MET A 72 -2.24 14.06 4.97
N GLY A 73 -1.90 12.77 4.95
CA GLY A 73 -2.84 11.69 5.18
C GLY A 73 -3.46 11.73 6.57
N LEU A 74 -2.65 11.86 7.60
CA LEU A 74 -3.09 11.94 9.00
C LEU A 74 -3.96 13.20 9.24
N MET A 75 -3.60 14.32 8.65
CA MET A 75 -4.38 15.56 8.76
C MET A 75 -5.75 15.44 8.08
N LEU A 76 -5.81 14.80 6.91
CA LEU A 76 -7.08 14.50 6.23
C LEU A 76 -7.93 13.51 7.04
N GLU A 77 -7.32 12.51 7.65
CA GLU A 77 -8.02 11.57 8.54
C GLU A 77 -8.65 12.29 9.73
N LYS A 78 -7.87 13.12 10.45
CA LYS A 78 -8.37 13.88 11.61
C LYS A 78 -9.31 15.03 11.26
N SER A 79 -9.44 15.38 9.96
CA SER A 79 -10.40 16.37 9.49
C SER A 79 -11.88 15.90 9.51
N ASN A 80 -12.14 14.64 9.89
CA ASN A 80 -13.48 13.99 9.85
C ASN A 80 -14.10 13.89 8.44
N ILE A 81 -13.33 14.10 7.38
CA ILE A 81 -13.83 14.01 6.00
C ILE A 81 -14.35 12.60 5.72
N ALA A 82 -13.59 11.56 6.06
CA ALA A 82 -13.99 10.18 5.87
C ALA A 82 -15.34 9.86 6.54
N ARG A 83 -15.52 10.32 7.79
CA ARG A 83 -16.76 10.16 8.53
C ARG A 83 -17.95 10.85 7.85
N ASN A 84 -17.75 12.09 7.42
CA ASN A 84 -18.80 12.87 6.77
C ASN A 84 -19.16 12.27 5.41
N LEU A 85 -18.18 11.78 4.64
CA LEU A 85 -18.41 11.05 3.40
C LEU A 85 -19.19 9.75 3.65
N LEU A 86 -18.78 8.95 4.63
CA LEU A 86 -19.46 7.69 4.96
C LEU A 86 -20.93 7.94 5.33
N LEU A 87 -21.22 8.93 6.17
CA LEU A 87 -22.57 9.28 6.56
C LEU A 87 -23.41 9.80 5.37
N SER A 88 -22.79 10.53 4.45
CA SER A 88 -23.48 11.05 3.26
C SER A 88 -23.81 9.94 2.28
N LEU A 89 -22.86 9.01 2.06
CA LEU A 89 -23.06 7.83 1.21
C LEU A 89 -24.03 6.84 1.82
N GLU A 90 -23.96 6.61 3.15
CA GLU A 90 -24.93 5.79 3.86
C GLU A 90 -26.37 6.28 3.63
N ARG A 91 -26.61 7.59 3.72
CA ARG A 91 -27.92 8.18 3.44
C ARG A 91 -28.34 7.97 1.98
N LEU A 92 -27.41 8.14 1.03
CA LEU A 92 -27.68 7.97 -0.40
C LEU A 92 -28.09 6.53 -0.76
N PHE A 93 -27.40 5.55 -0.15
CA PHE A 93 -27.60 4.13 -0.43
C PHE A 93 -28.44 3.40 0.62
N ALA A 94 -29.00 4.11 1.61
CA ALA A 94 -29.71 3.52 2.77
C ALA A 94 -30.78 2.49 2.40
N GLN A 95 -31.51 2.72 1.31
CA GLN A 95 -32.62 1.86 0.88
C GLN A 95 -32.18 0.66 0.03
N ARG A 96 -30.88 0.55 -0.31
CA ARG A 96 -30.36 -0.54 -1.14
C ARG A 96 -29.66 -1.58 -0.28
N PRO A 97 -29.91 -2.89 -0.53
CA PRO A 97 -29.10 -3.93 0.06
C PRO A 97 -27.62 -3.70 -0.25
N GLY A 98 -26.73 -3.84 0.74
CA GLY A 98 -25.30 -3.58 0.55
C GLY A 98 -24.90 -2.11 0.51
N GLY A 99 -25.82 -1.17 0.69
CA GLY A 99 -25.55 0.25 0.56
C GLY A 99 -24.44 0.77 1.47
N LEU A 100 -24.37 0.31 2.72
CA LEU A 100 -23.30 0.71 3.64
C LEU A 100 -21.95 0.07 3.26
N ALA A 101 -21.91 -1.19 2.79
CA ALA A 101 -20.68 -1.82 2.31
C ALA A 101 -20.13 -1.11 1.06
N LEU A 102 -21.01 -0.72 0.13
CA LEU A 102 -20.65 0.10 -1.02
C LEU A 102 -20.10 1.46 -0.58
N SER A 103 -20.73 2.11 0.41
CA SER A 103 -20.26 3.36 0.98
C SER A 103 -18.86 3.23 1.58
N VAL A 104 -18.59 2.17 2.32
CA VAL A 104 -17.26 1.87 2.89
C VAL A 104 -16.22 1.69 1.78
N THR A 105 -16.56 0.99 0.70
CA THR A 105 -15.65 0.80 -0.43
C THR A 105 -15.33 2.13 -1.13
N ILE A 106 -16.32 2.97 -1.38
CA ILE A 106 -16.11 4.29 -2.00
C ILE A 106 -15.27 5.19 -1.09
N VAL A 107 -15.59 5.23 0.21
CA VAL A 107 -14.78 5.98 1.19
C VAL A 107 -13.36 5.43 1.23
N GLY A 108 -13.19 4.09 1.20
CA GLY A 108 -11.89 3.44 1.12
C GLY A 108 -11.08 3.89 -0.09
N VAL A 109 -11.67 3.93 -1.29
CA VAL A 109 -11.01 4.43 -2.52
C VAL A 109 -10.57 5.89 -2.37
N VAL A 110 -11.44 6.75 -1.84
CA VAL A 110 -11.11 8.19 -1.67
C VAL A 110 -10.06 8.39 -0.59
N MET A 111 -10.18 7.67 0.53
CA MET A 111 -9.22 7.78 1.63
C MET A 111 -7.90 7.06 1.34
N ALA A 112 -7.92 6.05 0.49
CA ALA A 112 -6.73 5.37 0.01
C ALA A 112 -5.69 6.36 -0.53
N ALA A 113 -6.13 7.30 -1.36
CA ALA A 113 -5.30 8.35 -1.91
C ALA A 113 -4.75 9.35 -0.85
N SER A 114 -5.23 9.29 0.38
CA SER A 114 -4.80 10.22 1.44
C SER A 114 -3.94 9.58 2.52
N THR A 115 -4.11 8.29 2.83
CA THR A 115 -3.48 7.69 4.00
C THR A 115 -2.16 6.96 3.70
N GLY A 116 -2.09 6.20 2.60
CA GLY A 116 -0.90 5.43 2.23
C GLY A 116 -0.44 4.38 3.28
N ILE A 117 -1.17 4.23 4.39
CA ILE A 117 -0.84 3.34 5.52
C ILE A 117 -2.02 2.40 5.76
N ILE A 118 -1.82 1.09 5.56
CA ILE A 118 -2.86 0.07 5.65
C ILE A 118 -3.50 0.03 7.04
N GLY A 119 -2.67 0.01 8.09
CA GLY A 119 -3.14 -0.12 9.46
C GLY A 119 -4.09 1.00 9.86
N ALA A 120 -3.72 2.25 9.59
CA ALA A 120 -4.54 3.42 9.87
C ALA A 120 -5.88 3.34 9.11
N SER A 121 -5.84 3.02 7.81
CA SER A 121 -7.05 2.94 6.97
C SER A 121 -8.01 1.83 7.43
N VAL A 122 -7.50 0.63 7.72
CA VAL A 122 -8.34 -0.49 8.18
C VAL A 122 -8.94 -0.20 9.55
N VAL A 123 -8.13 0.33 10.48
CA VAL A 123 -8.60 0.69 11.82
C VAL A 123 -9.65 1.79 11.75
N MET A 124 -9.39 2.85 11.00
CA MET A 124 -10.34 3.96 10.84
C MET A 124 -11.67 3.49 10.25
N LEU A 125 -11.63 2.79 9.08
CA LEU A 125 -12.83 2.27 8.44
C LEU A 125 -13.55 1.27 9.36
N GLY A 126 -12.80 0.42 10.06
CA GLY A 126 -13.34 -0.55 11.00
C GLY A 126 -14.06 0.13 12.17
N LEU A 127 -13.44 1.09 12.84
CA LEU A 127 -14.06 1.81 13.97
C LEU A 127 -15.32 2.59 13.55
N MET A 128 -15.34 3.10 12.31
CA MET A 128 -16.47 3.88 11.81
C MET A 128 -17.61 3.01 11.27
N ALA A 129 -17.29 1.99 10.49
CA ALA A 129 -18.30 1.24 9.73
C ALA A 129 -18.74 -0.06 10.44
N LEU A 130 -17.82 -0.79 11.07
CA LEU A 130 -18.13 -2.10 11.65
C LEU A 130 -19.28 -2.06 12.68
N PRO A 131 -19.30 -1.13 13.66
CA PRO A 131 -20.41 -1.07 14.61
C PRO A 131 -21.77 -0.81 13.94
N VAL A 132 -21.78 0.02 12.90
CA VAL A 132 -22.99 0.36 12.14
C VAL A 132 -23.45 -0.84 11.31
N MET A 133 -22.52 -1.53 10.62
CA MET A 133 -22.81 -2.73 9.83
C MET A 133 -23.41 -3.85 10.71
N LEU A 134 -22.79 -4.09 11.87
CA LEU A 134 -23.30 -5.11 12.81
C LEU A 134 -24.68 -4.76 13.36
N LYS A 135 -24.92 -3.48 13.68
CA LYS A 135 -26.25 -3.01 14.12
C LYS A 135 -27.32 -3.15 13.05
N GLN A 136 -26.94 -3.00 11.77
CA GLN A 136 -27.82 -3.22 10.62
C GLN A 136 -27.91 -4.70 10.22
N LYS A 137 -27.35 -5.63 11.02
CA LYS A 137 -27.39 -7.08 10.80
C LYS A 137 -26.70 -7.54 9.52
N TYR A 138 -25.64 -6.81 9.10
CA TYR A 138 -24.79 -7.28 8.02
C TYR A 138 -24.11 -8.59 8.36
N SER A 139 -23.91 -9.45 7.37
CA SER A 139 -23.05 -10.62 7.51
C SER A 139 -21.65 -10.20 7.99
N MET A 140 -21.17 -10.81 9.08
CA MET A 140 -19.85 -10.54 9.64
C MET A 140 -18.73 -10.72 8.61
N ARG A 141 -18.89 -11.72 7.74
CA ARG A 141 -17.95 -12.01 6.65
C ARG A 141 -17.88 -10.88 5.63
N LEU A 142 -19.04 -10.42 5.16
CA LEU A 142 -19.10 -9.32 4.20
C LEU A 142 -18.56 -8.03 4.80
N ALA A 143 -18.91 -7.72 6.05
CA ALA A 143 -18.43 -6.54 6.76
C ALA A 143 -16.90 -6.55 6.92
N ALA A 144 -16.34 -7.66 7.42
CA ALA A 144 -14.89 -7.81 7.59
C ALA A 144 -14.14 -7.74 6.26
N GLY A 145 -14.61 -8.49 5.25
CA GLY A 145 -14.00 -8.50 3.92
C GLY A 145 -14.00 -7.12 3.27
N THR A 146 -15.13 -6.40 3.32
CA THR A 146 -15.24 -5.04 2.76
C THR A 146 -14.28 -4.06 3.44
N ILE A 147 -14.22 -4.06 4.77
CA ILE A 147 -13.38 -3.12 5.53
C ILE A 147 -11.90 -3.39 5.26
N CYS A 148 -11.45 -4.65 5.34
CA CYS A 148 -10.06 -5.00 5.10
C CYS A 148 -9.64 -4.69 3.66
N SER A 149 -10.44 -5.07 2.66
CA SER A 149 -10.11 -4.84 1.25
C SER A 149 -10.12 -3.37 0.87
N ALA A 150 -11.10 -2.60 1.34
CA ALA A 150 -11.16 -1.16 1.11
C ALA A 150 -9.95 -0.43 1.77
N GLY A 151 -9.55 -0.86 2.98
CA GLY A 151 -8.42 -0.28 3.68
C GLY A 151 -7.06 -0.56 3.04
N THR A 152 -6.90 -1.68 2.32
CA THR A 152 -5.64 -2.00 1.63
C THR A 152 -5.44 -1.24 0.31
N LEU A 153 -6.47 -0.61 -0.27
CA LEU A 153 -6.32 0.20 -1.48
C LEU A 153 -5.33 1.37 -1.31
N GLY A 154 -5.07 1.80 -0.07
CA GLY A 154 -4.22 2.96 0.23
C GLY A 154 -2.77 2.84 -0.19
N ILE A 155 -2.25 1.65 -0.39
CA ILE A 155 -0.87 1.48 -0.90
C ILE A 155 -0.79 1.57 -2.43
N LEU A 156 -1.91 1.39 -3.14
CA LEU A 156 -1.94 1.37 -4.60
C LEU A 156 -2.44 2.70 -5.19
N ILE A 157 -3.50 3.29 -4.63
CA ILE A 157 -4.11 4.52 -5.19
C ILE A 157 -3.26 5.73 -4.84
N PRO A 158 -2.76 6.49 -5.85
CA PRO A 158 -1.93 7.68 -5.62
C PRO A 158 -2.71 8.87 -4.99
N PRO A 159 -2.01 9.75 -4.25
CA PRO A 159 -0.60 9.68 -3.88
C PRO A 159 -0.33 8.64 -2.77
N SER A 160 0.59 7.71 -3.01
CA SER A 160 0.92 6.61 -2.10
C SER A 160 2.39 6.70 -1.68
N ILE A 161 2.63 6.59 -0.36
CA ILE A 161 3.99 6.58 0.21
C ILE A 161 4.79 5.39 -0.33
N MET A 162 4.14 4.24 -0.48
CA MET A 162 4.76 3.05 -1.05
C MET A 162 5.29 3.32 -2.46
N LEU A 163 4.48 3.92 -3.33
CA LEU A 163 4.88 4.21 -4.71
C LEU A 163 6.03 5.22 -4.77
N VAL A 164 6.07 6.21 -3.85
CA VAL A 164 7.21 7.14 -3.75
C VAL A 164 8.50 6.39 -3.41
N LEU A 165 8.47 5.52 -2.40
CA LEU A 165 9.64 4.76 -1.97
C LEU A 165 10.07 3.74 -3.02
N VAL A 166 9.14 3.04 -3.64
CA VAL A 166 9.44 2.10 -4.73
C VAL A 166 10.04 2.83 -5.93
N GLY A 167 9.51 4.00 -6.31
CA GLY A 167 10.07 4.83 -7.36
C GLY A 167 11.51 5.27 -7.09
N ASP A 168 11.79 5.68 -5.86
CA ASP A 168 13.15 6.04 -5.42
C ASP A 168 14.10 4.83 -5.44
N ILE A 169 13.68 3.70 -4.90
CA ILE A 169 14.49 2.46 -4.83
C ILE A 169 14.80 1.93 -6.23
N LEU A 170 13.84 1.95 -7.12
CA LEU A 170 13.98 1.46 -8.50
C LEU A 170 14.56 2.52 -9.46
N GLN A 171 14.76 3.76 -8.99
CA GLN A 171 15.25 4.90 -9.77
C GLN A 171 14.39 5.16 -11.03
N ILE A 172 13.07 5.09 -10.86
CA ILE A 172 12.08 5.36 -11.92
C ILE A 172 11.26 6.61 -11.58
N SER A 173 10.60 7.17 -12.59
CA SER A 173 9.75 8.36 -12.42
C SER A 173 8.57 8.07 -11.48
N ILE A 174 8.47 8.84 -10.40
CA ILE A 174 7.34 8.75 -9.45
C ILE A 174 6.04 9.20 -10.13
N GLY A 175 6.11 10.17 -11.05
CA GLY A 175 4.96 10.61 -11.83
C GLY A 175 4.38 9.48 -12.68
N ASP A 176 5.25 8.76 -13.43
CA ASP A 176 4.84 7.61 -14.24
C ASP A 176 4.25 6.50 -13.36
N LEU A 177 4.87 6.26 -12.20
CA LEU A 177 4.41 5.25 -11.27
C LEU A 177 3.05 5.59 -10.66
N PHE A 178 2.84 6.86 -10.30
CA PHE A 178 1.53 7.32 -9.84
C PHE A 178 0.48 7.15 -10.93
N MET A 179 0.74 7.63 -12.15
CA MET A 179 -0.21 7.48 -13.25
C MET A 179 -0.49 6.02 -13.58
N GLY A 180 0.55 5.17 -13.58
CA GLY A 180 0.42 3.73 -13.80
C GLY A 180 -0.45 3.01 -12.77
N ALA A 181 -0.51 3.51 -11.54
CA ALA A 181 -1.27 2.90 -10.45
C ALA A 181 -2.75 3.34 -10.40
N VAL A 182 -3.12 4.48 -11.02
CA VAL A 182 -4.50 5.02 -10.98
C VAL A 182 -5.52 4.02 -11.52
N ILE A 183 -5.30 3.54 -12.76
CA ILE A 183 -6.27 2.65 -13.43
C ILE A 183 -6.39 1.31 -12.69
N PRO A 184 -5.31 0.59 -12.34
CA PRO A 184 -5.40 -0.62 -11.53
C PRO A 184 -6.13 -0.41 -10.20
N GLY A 185 -5.84 0.68 -9.48
CA GLY A 185 -6.49 1.00 -8.22
C GLY A 185 -8.00 1.23 -8.37
N LEU A 186 -8.42 1.97 -9.39
CA LEU A 186 -9.84 2.20 -9.69
C LEU A 186 -10.55 0.93 -10.16
N ILE A 187 -9.88 0.09 -10.95
CA ILE A 187 -10.42 -1.21 -11.37
C ILE A 187 -10.68 -2.08 -10.14
N LEU A 188 -9.72 -2.20 -9.22
CA LEU A 188 -9.90 -3.00 -8.02
C LEU A 188 -11.04 -2.46 -7.13
N GLY A 189 -11.09 -1.15 -6.90
CA GLY A 189 -12.19 -0.53 -6.17
C GLY A 189 -13.55 -0.76 -6.85
N GLY A 190 -13.60 -0.67 -8.18
CA GLY A 190 -14.78 -0.97 -8.99
C GLY A 190 -15.21 -2.44 -8.92
N LEU A 191 -14.27 -3.37 -8.97
CA LEU A 191 -14.53 -4.80 -8.84
C LEU A 191 -15.04 -5.16 -7.43
N TYR A 192 -14.51 -4.53 -6.37
CA TYR A 192 -15.05 -4.69 -5.02
C TYR A 192 -16.50 -4.19 -4.92
N ALA A 193 -16.76 -3.00 -5.47
CA ALA A 193 -18.11 -2.45 -5.52
C ALA A 193 -19.07 -3.35 -6.31
N LEU A 194 -18.64 -3.87 -7.46
CA LEU A 194 -19.40 -4.81 -8.27
C LEU A 194 -19.69 -6.10 -7.52
N TYR A 195 -18.69 -6.69 -6.86
CA TYR A 195 -18.88 -7.89 -6.05
C TYR A 195 -19.92 -7.67 -4.94
N ILE A 196 -19.82 -6.56 -4.21
CA ILE A 196 -20.79 -6.20 -3.16
C ILE A 196 -22.20 -6.08 -3.75
N LEU A 197 -22.36 -5.34 -4.85
CA LEU A 197 -23.64 -5.14 -5.50
C LEU A 197 -24.25 -6.46 -5.98
N VAL A 198 -23.47 -7.30 -6.66
CA VAL A 198 -23.95 -8.60 -7.16
C VAL A 198 -24.33 -9.51 -6.01
N THR A 199 -23.46 -9.66 -5.00
CA THR A 199 -23.70 -10.57 -3.87
C THR A 199 -24.92 -10.16 -3.05
N THR A 200 -25.06 -8.85 -2.78
CA THR A 200 -26.20 -8.35 -1.99
C THR A 200 -27.50 -8.24 -2.79
N HIS A 201 -27.42 -8.19 -4.12
CA HIS A 201 -28.60 -8.32 -4.98
C HIS A 201 -29.12 -9.75 -5.03
N LEU A 202 -28.22 -10.74 -5.11
CA LEU A 202 -28.55 -12.17 -5.11
C LEU A 202 -29.06 -12.64 -3.75
N ASP A 203 -28.45 -12.15 -2.68
CA ASP A 203 -28.87 -12.47 -1.30
C ASP A 203 -28.93 -11.18 -0.44
N PRO A 204 -30.09 -10.49 -0.42
CA PRO A 204 -30.29 -9.29 0.37
C PRO A 204 -30.12 -9.49 1.88
N SER A 205 -30.22 -10.73 2.37
CA SER A 205 -30.07 -11.04 3.80
C SER A 205 -28.65 -10.81 4.31
N LEU A 206 -27.65 -10.85 3.42
CA LEU A 206 -26.23 -10.60 3.77
C LEU A 206 -25.97 -9.15 4.17
N ALA A 207 -26.76 -8.22 3.66
CA ALA A 207 -26.60 -6.79 3.89
C ALA A 207 -27.95 -6.07 3.80
N PRO A 208 -28.80 -6.20 4.80
CA PRO A 208 -30.13 -5.60 4.80
C PRO A 208 -30.08 -4.09 4.62
N PRO A 209 -31.07 -3.48 3.92
CA PRO A 209 -31.18 -2.04 3.84
C PRO A 209 -31.40 -1.42 5.22
N SER A 210 -31.00 -0.16 5.38
CA SER A 210 -31.14 0.56 6.64
C SER A 210 -32.62 0.87 6.95
N GLU A 211 -33.11 0.45 8.12
CA GLU A 211 -34.45 0.78 8.60
C GLU A 211 -34.64 2.28 8.91
N ARG A 212 -33.53 3.02 9.08
CA ARG A 212 -33.51 4.44 9.45
C ARG A 212 -33.45 5.42 8.27
N GLY A 213 -33.56 4.92 7.04
CA GLY A 213 -33.50 5.76 5.86
C GLY A 213 -34.66 6.75 5.81
N GLU A 214 -34.48 7.96 6.36
CA GLU A 214 -35.33 9.09 5.95
C GLU A 214 -35.28 9.14 4.43
N LYS A 215 -36.44 9.34 3.80
CA LYS A 215 -36.55 9.55 2.34
C LYS A 215 -35.93 10.91 2.02
N VAL A 216 -34.61 11.00 2.08
CA VAL A 216 -33.90 12.19 1.59
C VAL A 216 -33.99 12.18 0.08
N SER A 217 -34.32 13.31 -0.51
CA SER A 217 -34.30 13.48 -1.97
C SER A 217 -32.90 13.07 -2.50
N THR A 218 -32.87 12.23 -3.53
CA THR A 218 -31.60 11.80 -4.16
C THR A 218 -30.73 13.01 -4.55
N LEU A 219 -31.38 14.13 -4.92
CA LEU A 219 -30.69 15.36 -5.29
C LEU A 219 -30.01 16.01 -4.08
N GLU A 220 -30.68 16.04 -2.93
CA GLU A 220 -30.12 16.60 -1.68
C GLU A 220 -28.98 15.72 -1.16
N ALA A 221 -29.14 14.39 -1.18
CA ALA A 221 -28.09 13.45 -0.79
C ALA A 221 -26.86 13.58 -1.70
N LEU A 222 -27.06 13.75 -3.01
CA LEU A 222 -25.99 13.97 -3.98
C LEU A 222 -25.29 15.32 -3.76
N ALA A 223 -26.04 16.39 -3.48
CA ALA A 223 -25.46 17.70 -3.19
C ALA A 223 -24.58 17.68 -1.93
N VAL A 224 -25.03 16.99 -0.88
CA VAL A 224 -24.26 16.82 0.36
C VAL A 224 -23.01 15.97 0.11
N LEU A 225 -23.12 14.90 -0.68
CA LEU A 225 -22.01 14.07 -1.07
C LEU A 225 -20.94 14.88 -1.84
N ILE A 226 -21.36 15.61 -2.87
CA ILE A 226 -20.46 16.46 -3.68
C ILE A 226 -19.76 17.47 -2.77
N LYS A 227 -20.45 18.09 -1.85
CA LYS A 227 -19.89 19.06 -0.91
C LYS A 227 -18.75 18.47 -0.07
N HIS A 228 -18.88 17.22 0.39
CA HIS A 228 -17.84 16.56 1.20
C HIS A 228 -16.74 15.90 0.36
N LEU A 229 -17.06 15.52 -0.88
CA LEU A 229 -16.13 14.85 -1.79
C LEU A 229 -15.22 15.84 -2.54
N ILE A 230 -15.75 17.03 -2.89
CA ILE A 230 -15.04 17.95 -3.78
C ILE A 230 -13.70 18.42 -3.21
N ALA A 231 -13.65 18.72 -1.92
CA ALA A 231 -12.46 19.27 -1.30
C ALA A 231 -11.28 18.27 -1.23
N PRO A 232 -11.45 17.04 -0.73
CA PRO A 232 -10.36 16.05 -0.75
C PRO A 232 -9.98 15.65 -2.18
N VAL A 233 -10.93 15.51 -3.10
CA VAL A 233 -10.64 15.18 -4.50
C VAL A 233 -9.87 16.30 -5.19
N LEU A 234 -10.23 17.56 -4.99
CA LEU A 234 -9.46 18.70 -5.53
C LEU A 234 -8.04 18.74 -4.96
N LEU A 235 -7.87 18.43 -3.68
CA LEU A 235 -6.54 18.36 -3.08
C LEU A 235 -5.68 17.25 -3.73
N ILE A 236 -6.25 16.05 -3.87
CA ILE A 236 -5.58 14.91 -4.51
C ILE A 236 -5.24 15.23 -5.97
N LEU A 237 -6.21 15.76 -6.73
CA LEU A 237 -6.00 16.16 -8.12
C LEU A 237 -4.99 17.30 -8.25
N GLY A 238 -4.95 18.22 -7.30
CA GLY A 238 -3.95 19.28 -7.25
C GLY A 238 -2.54 18.75 -7.03
N VAL A 239 -2.39 17.81 -6.10
CA VAL A 239 -1.10 17.15 -5.82
C VAL A 239 -0.64 16.31 -7.02
N LEU A 240 -1.49 15.39 -7.50
CA LEU A 240 -1.15 14.54 -8.64
C LEU A 240 -0.98 15.36 -9.92
N GLY A 241 -1.90 16.28 -10.18
CA GLY A 241 -1.85 17.13 -11.37
C GLY A 241 -0.60 17.99 -11.43
N SER A 242 -0.12 18.52 -10.30
CA SER A 242 1.13 19.30 -10.26
C SER A 242 2.37 18.46 -10.60
N ILE A 243 2.40 17.19 -10.19
CA ILE A 243 3.49 16.26 -10.53
C ILE A 243 3.43 15.90 -12.02
N VAL A 244 2.25 15.53 -12.51
CA VAL A 244 2.03 15.10 -13.90
C VAL A 244 2.29 16.23 -14.89
N ALA A 245 1.86 17.45 -14.55
CA ALA A 245 2.13 18.63 -15.36
C ALA A 245 3.61 19.09 -15.31
N GLY A 246 4.47 18.42 -14.52
CA GLY A 246 5.87 18.81 -14.34
C GLY A 246 6.08 20.16 -13.62
N ILE A 247 5.01 20.66 -12.96
CA ILE A 247 5.03 21.96 -12.24
C ILE A 247 5.74 21.82 -10.90
N ALA A 248 5.55 20.66 -10.24
CA ALA A 248 6.10 20.38 -8.92
C ALA A 248 6.79 19.01 -8.91
N THR A 249 7.90 18.93 -8.19
CA THR A 249 8.51 17.66 -7.81
C THR A 249 7.61 16.91 -6.82
N PRO A 250 7.78 15.59 -6.64
CA PRO A 250 7.01 14.84 -5.64
C PRO A 250 7.08 15.43 -4.23
N THR A 251 8.25 15.98 -3.84
CA THR A 251 8.45 16.61 -2.53
C THR A 251 7.69 17.93 -2.40
N GLU A 252 7.75 18.77 -3.44
CA GLU A 252 6.99 20.04 -3.47
C GLU A 252 5.47 19.79 -3.49
N ALA A 253 5.02 18.82 -4.28
CA ALA A 253 3.61 18.42 -4.31
C ALA A 253 3.13 17.87 -2.96
N ALA A 254 3.97 17.09 -2.26
CA ALA A 254 3.68 16.62 -0.91
C ALA A 254 3.56 17.78 0.10
N ALA A 255 4.42 18.82 -0.03
CA ALA A 255 4.33 20.01 0.80
C ALA A 255 3.03 20.80 0.53
N ILE A 256 2.66 20.98 -0.74
CA ILE A 256 1.37 21.58 -1.14
C ILE A 256 0.21 20.76 -0.56
N GLY A 257 0.30 19.44 -0.65
CA GLY A 257 -0.68 18.52 -0.09
C GLY A 257 -0.82 18.67 1.44
N ALA A 258 0.30 18.73 2.17
CA ALA A 258 0.33 18.92 3.63
C ALA A 258 -0.31 20.27 4.05
N ILE A 259 0.03 21.34 3.35
CA ILE A 259 -0.56 22.67 3.57
C ILE A 259 -2.07 22.64 3.24
N GLY A 260 -2.43 22.07 2.10
CA GLY A 260 -3.83 21.97 1.68
C GLY A 260 -4.69 21.15 2.64
N ALA A 261 -4.17 20.03 3.15
CA ALA A 261 -4.84 19.21 4.17
C ALA A 261 -5.03 19.99 5.48
N THR A 262 -4.03 20.79 5.88
CA THR A 262 -4.10 21.64 7.07
C THR A 262 -5.16 22.72 6.91
N ILE A 263 -5.18 23.39 5.76
CA ILE A 263 -6.23 24.39 5.43
C ILE A 263 -7.61 23.74 5.45
N LEU A 264 -7.75 22.55 4.87
CA LEU A 264 -9.00 21.83 4.83
C LEU A 264 -9.48 21.45 6.24
N ALA A 265 -8.58 20.97 7.12
CA ALA A 265 -8.89 20.71 8.52
C ALA A 265 -9.31 21.99 9.27
N ALA A 266 -8.71 23.14 8.96
CA ALA A 266 -9.09 24.43 9.52
C ALA A 266 -10.49 24.85 9.06
N VAL A 267 -10.80 24.74 7.78
CA VAL A 267 -12.13 25.04 7.20
C VAL A 267 -13.20 24.12 7.82
N MET A 268 -12.89 22.87 8.05
CA MET A 268 -13.75 21.88 8.71
C MET A 268 -13.83 22.08 10.24
N ARG A 269 -13.15 23.08 10.80
CA ARG A 269 -13.07 23.37 12.24
C ARG A 269 -12.52 22.19 13.07
N GLN A 270 -11.68 21.36 12.47
CA GLN A 270 -11.01 20.22 13.10
C GLN A 270 -9.53 20.50 13.40
N LEU A 271 -8.99 21.63 12.97
CA LEU A 271 -7.63 22.05 13.28
C LEU A 271 -7.57 22.55 14.74
N THR A 272 -7.42 21.61 15.66
CA THR A 272 -7.16 21.90 17.07
C THR A 272 -5.68 21.71 17.36
N TRP A 273 -5.15 22.37 18.41
CA TRP A 273 -3.76 22.17 18.83
C TRP A 273 -3.45 20.71 19.12
N LYS A 274 -4.40 20.00 19.74
CA LYS A 274 -4.28 18.56 19.99
C LYS A 274 -4.12 17.76 18.71
N ASN A 275 -5.03 17.93 17.74
CA ASN A 275 -4.99 17.21 16.46
C ASN A 275 -3.69 17.50 15.71
N LEU A 276 -3.21 18.75 15.73
CA LEU A 276 -1.95 19.13 15.10
C LEU A 276 -0.76 18.41 15.75
N VAL A 277 -0.66 18.46 17.08
CA VAL A 277 0.42 17.79 17.81
C VAL A 277 0.38 16.28 17.60
N ASP A 278 -0.81 15.66 17.67
CA ASP A 278 -0.98 14.23 17.40
C ASP A 278 -0.50 13.87 15.97
N CYS A 279 -0.91 14.65 14.95
CA CYS A 279 -0.46 14.44 13.56
C CYS A 279 1.07 14.55 13.43
N VAL A 280 1.68 15.56 14.06
CA VAL A 280 3.14 15.74 14.01
C VAL A 280 3.85 14.57 14.69
N GLN A 281 3.38 14.13 15.86
CA GLN A 281 3.97 13.00 16.57
C GLN A 281 3.85 11.69 15.80
N GLU A 282 2.66 11.38 15.29
CA GLU A 282 2.44 10.17 14.47
C GLU A 282 3.26 10.21 13.18
N THR A 283 3.38 11.39 12.54
CA THR A 283 4.25 11.58 11.37
C THR A 283 5.72 11.31 11.72
N ALA A 284 6.19 11.87 12.82
CA ALA A 284 7.59 11.67 13.26
C ALA A 284 7.88 10.19 13.55
N LEU A 285 6.99 9.50 14.25
CA LEU A 285 7.12 8.09 14.58
C LEU A 285 7.14 7.21 13.33
N THR A 286 6.19 7.43 12.41
CA THR A 286 6.11 6.69 11.15
C THR A 286 7.34 6.94 10.27
N THR A 287 7.76 8.19 10.15
CA THR A 287 8.96 8.54 9.38
C THR A 287 10.22 7.92 9.99
N ALA A 288 10.36 7.98 11.31
CA ALA A 288 11.49 7.36 12.00
C ALA A 288 11.53 5.84 11.79
N MET A 289 10.36 5.18 11.82
CA MET A 289 10.26 3.75 11.52
C MET A 289 10.74 3.45 10.08
N ILE A 290 10.22 4.17 9.08
CA ILE A 290 10.59 3.99 7.67
C ILE A 290 12.09 4.19 7.47
N LEU A 291 12.66 5.27 8.00
CA LEU A 291 14.10 5.56 7.88
C LEU A 291 14.96 4.50 8.59
N THR A 292 14.51 4.00 9.74
CA THR A 292 15.25 2.95 10.48
C THR A 292 15.25 1.64 9.70
N VAL A 293 14.12 1.27 9.07
CA VAL A 293 14.05 0.10 8.17
C VAL A 293 14.96 0.29 6.97
N ALA A 294 14.94 1.46 6.33
CA ALA A 294 15.81 1.79 5.19
C ALA A 294 17.30 1.64 5.54
N ILE A 295 17.71 2.12 6.71
CA ILE A 295 19.10 1.97 7.22
C ILE A 295 19.43 0.49 7.42
N GLY A 296 18.58 -0.26 8.14
CA GLY A 296 18.77 -1.69 8.39
C GLY A 296 18.87 -2.50 7.09
N ALA A 297 17.96 -2.22 6.15
CA ALA A 297 17.93 -2.85 4.84
C ALA A 297 19.17 -2.52 3.99
N THR A 298 19.69 -1.30 4.07
CA THR A 298 20.93 -0.90 3.39
C THR A 298 22.12 -1.71 3.90
N VAL A 299 22.23 -1.91 5.22
CA VAL A 299 23.26 -2.75 5.83
C VAL A 299 23.15 -4.20 5.35
N PHE A 300 21.94 -4.78 5.46
CA PHE A 300 21.68 -6.16 5.02
C PHE A 300 21.99 -6.34 3.53
N SER A 301 21.40 -5.53 2.66
CA SER A 301 21.52 -5.67 1.21
C SER A 301 22.96 -5.50 0.73
N ALA A 302 23.73 -4.58 1.34
CA ALA A 302 25.13 -4.37 0.99
C ALA A 302 26.00 -5.61 1.29
N ILE A 303 25.81 -6.21 2.47
CA ILE A 303 26.55 -7.43 2.85
C ILE A 303 26.05 -8.64 2.07
N PHE A 304 24.72 -8.79 1.90
CA PHE A 304 24.13 -9.87 1.12
C PHE A 304 24.69 -9.93 -0.31
N LYS A 305 24.75 -8.78 -1.00
CA LYS A 305 25.39 -8.69 -2.31
C LYS A 305 26.89 -9.01 -2.25
N ARG A 306 27.57 -8.53 -1.20
CA ARG A 306 29.02 -8.77 -1.06
C ARG A 306 29.38 -10.24 -0.88
N VAL A 307 28.52 -11.03 -0.23
CA VAL A 307 28.72 -12.47 -0.04
C VAL A 307 28.15 -13.32 -1.19
N GLY A 308 27.75 -12.69 -2.31
CA GLY A 308 27.28 -13.39 -3.51
C GLY A 308 25.79 -13.72 -3.53
N GLY A 309 24.98 -13.03 -2.72
CA GLY A 309 23.54 -13.29 -2.63
C GLY A 309 22.77 -12.90 -3.89
N ASP A 310 23.20 -11.89 -4.62
CA ASP A 310 22.63 -11.48 -5.91
C ASP A 310 22.83 -12.59 -6.96
N TYR A 311 24.03 -13.11 -7.12
CA TYR A 311 24.32 -14.23 -8.03
C TYR A 311 23.53 -15.49 -7.65
N MET A 312 23.43 -15.80 -6.34
CA MET A 312 22.64 -16.95 -5.86
C MET A 312 21.17 -16.83 -6.30
N ILE A 313 20.58 -15.64 -6.16
CA ILE A 313 19.18 -15.41 -6.55
C ILE A 313 19.03 -15.47 -8.07
N GLU A 314 19.92 -14.85 -8.82
CA GLU A 314 19.91 -14.86 -10.29
C GLU A 314 19.99 -16.28 -10.82
N ASP A 315 20.96 -17.07 -10.37
CA ASP A 315 21.13 -18.47 -10.77
C ASP A 315 19.91 -19.31 -10.38
N ALA A 316 19.36 -19.13 -9.17
CA ALA A 316 18.19 -19.86 -8.73
C ALA A 316 16.94 -19.53 -9.59
N VAL A 317 16.75 -18.27 -9.94
CA VAL A 317 15.64 -17.83 -10.79
C VAL A 317 15.81 -18.37 -12.21
N MET A 318 17.03 -18.25 -12.79
CA MET A 318 17.31 -18.72 -14.15
C MET A 318 17.27 -20.25 -14.27
N ALA A 319 17.56 -20.99 -13.19
CA ALA A 319 17.45 -22.45 -13.17
C ALA A 319 16.00 -22.96 -13.21
N ILE A 320 15.04 -22.15 -12.72
CA ILE A 320 13.64 -22.55 -12.61
C ILE A 320 12.81 -21.98 -13.78
N ALA A 321 13.13 -20.78 -14.22
CA ALA A 321 12.33 -20.04 -15.20
C ALA A 321 13.10 -19.86 -16.52
N SER A 322 12.47 -20.27 -17.63
CA SER A 322 13.09 -20.26 -18.97
C SER A 322 12.64 -19.09 -19.85
N GLY A 323 11.79 -18.18 -19.34
CA GLY A 323 11.28 -17.07 -20.13
C GLY A 323 10.76 -15.91 -19.29
N PRO A 324 10.54 -14.72 -19.90
CA PRO A 324 10.21 -13.49 -19.17
C PRO A 324 8.99 -13.63 -18.25
N TYR A 325 7.89 -14.16 -18.75
CA TYR A 325 6.66 -14.31 -17.96
C TYR A 325 6.77 -15.39 -16.87
N GLN A 326 7.55 -16.46 -17.08
CA GLN A 326 7.80 -17.48 -16.07
C GLN A 326 8.61 -16.89 -14.93
N THR A 327 9.64 -16.11 -15.25
CA THR A 327 10.47 -15.38 -14.29
C THR A 327 9.61 -14.38 -13.49
N LEU A 328 8.76 -13.61 -14.18
CA LEU A 328 7.84 -12.70 -13.53
C LEU A 328 6.92 -13.42 -12.55
N PHE A 329 6.29 -14.51 -12.97
CA PHE A 329 5.39 -15.31 -12.12
C PHE A 329 6.10 -15.87 -10.89
N LEU A 330 7.33 -16.38 -11.06
CA LEU A 330 8.15 -16.89 -9.96
C LEU A 330 8.45 -15.78 -8.94
N ILE A 331 8.88 -14.62 -9.42
CA ILE A 331 9.19 -13.45 -8.57
C ILE A 331 7.92 -12.96 -7.86
N MET A 332 6.78 -12.84 -8.57
CA MET A 332 5.51 -12.45 -7.97
C MET A 332 5.07 -13.44 -6.89
N ALA A 333 5.19 -14.75 -7.13
CA ALA A 333 4.86 -15.77 -6.15
C ALA A 333 5.77 -15.68 -4.90
N LEU A 334 7.06 -15.42 -5.09
CA LEU A 334 7.99 -15.24 -3.99
C LEU A 334 7.67 -13.98 -3.17
N ILE A 335 7.42 -12.84 -3.83
CA ILE A 335 7.00 -11.59 -3.16
C ILE A 335 5.68 -11.80 -2.42
N PHE A 336 4.74 -12.52 -3.00
CA PHE A 336 3.47 -12.86 -2.35
C PHE A 336 3.68 -13.64 -1.05
N VAL A 337 4.53 -14.67 -1.07
CA VAL A 337 4.85 -15.47 0.12
C VAL A 337 5.61 -14.64 1.17
N LEU A 338 6.58 -13.83 0.73
CA LEU A 338 7.32 -12.94 1.63
C LEU A 338 6.41 -11.89 2.28
N GLY A 339 5.41 -11.40 1.57
CA GLY A 339 4.42 -10.44 2.09
C GLY A 339 3.50 -10.99 3.20
N PHE A 340 3.55 -12.29 3.50
CA PHE A 340 2.92 -12.83 4.71
C PHE A 340 3.71 -12.46 5.99
N PHE A 341 5.02 -12.27 5.89
CA PHE A 341 5.94 -12.11 7.01
C PHE A 341 6.56 -10.71 7.10
N LEU A 342 6.71 -10.06 5.95
CA LEU A 342 7.34 -8.76 5.80
C LEU A 342 6.29 -7.72 5.42
N GLU A 343 6.42 -6.52 5.96
CA GLU A 343 5.66 -5.37 5.47
C GLU A 343 6.18 -4.89 4.11
N TRP A 344 5.42 -4.03 3.46
CA TRP A 344 5.78 -3.50 2.14
C TRP A 344 7.11 -2.71 2.16
N ILE A 345 7.47 -2.12 3.30
CA ILE A 345 8.70 -1.33 3.45
C ILE A 345 9.93 -2.24 3.34
N GLU A 346 9.96 -3.34 4.08
CA GLU A 346 11.06 -4.31 4.04
C GLU A 346 11.18 -4.96 2.66
N ILE A 347 10.05 -5.33 2.05
CA ILE A 347 10.04 -5.89 0.70
C ILE A 347 10.59 -4.88 -0.29
N SER A 348 10.20 -3.62 -0.19
CA SER A 348 10.68 -2.57 -1.08
C SER A 348 12.19 -2.35 -0.98
N TYR A 349 12.74 -2.31 0.23
CA TYR A 349 14.17 -2.04 0.45
C TYR A 349 15.09 -3.26 0.31
N VAL A 350 14.58 -4.48 0.59
CA VAL A 350 15.41 -5.70 0.58
C VAL A 350 15.17 -6.50 -0.69
N VAL A 351 13.91 -6.74 -1.03
CA VAL A 351 13.54 -7.71 -2.07
C VAL A 351 13.57 -7.08 -3.45
N LEU A 352 12.99 -5.87 -3.61
CA LEU A 352 12.93 -5.23 -4.93
C LEU A 352 14.32 -4.96 -5.55
N PRO A 353 15.34 -4.47 -4.82
CA PRO A 353 16.67 -4.25 -5.41
C PRO A 353 17.39 -5.52 -5.87
N LEU A 354 16.92 -6.68 -5.44
CA LEU A 354 17.46 -7.98 -5.86
C LEU A 354 16.81 -8.47 -7.16
N PHE A 355 15.51 -8.25 -7.32
CA PHE A 355 14.77 -8.72 -8.48
C PHE A 355 14.66 -7.70 -9.62
N ALA A 356 14.74 -6.40 -9.32
CA ALA A 356 14.61 -5.35 -10.33
C ALA A 356 15.64 -5.47 -11.46
N PRO A 357 16.93 -5.74 -11.23
CA PRO A 357 17.91 -5.93 -12.31
C PRO A 357 17.56 -7.13 -13.21
N ILE A 358 17.05 -8.22 -12.64
CA ILE A 358 16.63 -9.41 -13.38
C ILE A 358 15.46 -9.04 -14.30
N ILE A 359 14.42 -8.40 -13.76
CA ILE A 359 13.24 -7.96 -14.53
C ILE A 359 13.61 -6.93 -15.60
N ALA A 360 14.49 -5.99 -15.30
CA ALA A 360 14.95 -4.98 -16.24
C ALA A 360 15.73 -5.55 -17.43
N GLY A 361 16.36 -6.72 -17.24
CA GLY A 361 17.08 -7.46 -18.29
C GLY A 361 16.21 -8.36 -19.17
N LEU A 362 14.93 -8.54 -18.82
CA LEU A 362 14.02 -9.40 -19.57
C LEU A 362 13.25 -8.60 -20.64
N ASP A 363 13.04 -9.23 -21.79
CA ASP A 363 12.27 -8.64 -22.89
C ASP A 363 10.77 -9.00 -22.74
N PHE A 364 9.98 -7.99 -22.35
CA PHE A 364 8.51 -8.05 -22.32
C PHE A 364 7.87 -7.35 -23.53
N GLY A 365 8.67 -6.88 -24.50
CA GLY A 365 8.21 -6.10 -25.64
C GLY A 365 7.98 -4.62 -25.35
N PHE A 366 8.55 -4.08 -24.26
CA PHE A 366 8.46 -2.66 -23.92
C PHE A 366 9.66 -1.87 -24.48
N GLU A 367 9.49 -0.55 -24.63
CA GLU A 367 10.48 0.32 -25.27
C GLU A 367 11.83 0.37 -24.53
N ASN A 368 11.79 0.33 -23.20
CA ASN A 368 12.99 0.42 -22.36
C ASN A 368 12.77 -0.20 -20.96
N SER A 369 13.86 -0.36 -20.23
CA SER A 369 13.85 -0.95 -18.88
C SER A 369 13.11 -0.10 -17.85
N ALA A 370 13.02 1.22 -18.01
CA ALA A 370 12.28 2.08 -17.08
C ALA A 370 10.77 1.82 -17.17
N VAL A 371 10.24 1.63 -18.39
CA VAL A 371 8.83 1.24 -18.61
C VAL A 371 8.56 -0.13 -18.02
N THR A 372 9.48 -1.09 -18.23
CA THR A 372 9.40 -2.44 -17.65
C THR A 372 9.33 -2.35 -16.11
N LEU A 373 10.21 -1.58 -15.49
CA LEU A 373 10.25 -1.42 -14.04
C LEU A 373 9.04 -0.67 -13.49
N THR A 374 8.48 0.31 -14.22
CA THR A 374 7.25 1.00 -13.83
C THR A 374 6.07 0.02 -13.81
N TRP A 375 5.93 -0.79 -14.87
CA TRP A 375 4.92 -1.84 -14.92
C TRP A 375 5.11 -2.85 -13.79
N PHE A 376 6.32 -3.38 -13.61
CA PHE A 376 6.66 -4.30 -12.53
C PHE A 376 6.35 -3.74 -11.14
N ALA A 377 6.69 -2.48 -10.88
CA ALA A 377 6.44 -1.83 -9.59
C ALA A 377 4.94 -1.75 -9.25
N VAL A 378 4.08 -1.46 -10.25
CA VAL A 378 2.62 -1.48 -10.06
C VAL A 378 2.11 -2.90 -9.82
N LEU A 379 2.64 -3.91 -10.54
CA LEU A 379 2.30 -5.32 -10.28
C LEU A 379 2.68 -5.72 -8.84
N VAL A 380 3.85 -5.30 -8.37
CA VAL A 380 4.28 -5.54 -6.98
C VAL A 380 3.32 -4.88 -5.99
N ALA A 381 2.87 -3.64 -6.26
CA ALA A 381 1.92 -2.96 -5.38
C ALA A 381 0.58 -3.71 -5.27
N VAL A 382 0.04 -4.21 -6.39
CA VAL A 382 -1.17 -5.04 -6.40
C VAL A 382 -0.93 -6.38 -5.69
N ASN A 383 0.21 -7.00 -5.91
CA ASN A 383 0.58 -8.28 -5.30
C ASN A 383 0.72 -8.19 -3.78
N LEU A 384 1.39 -7.15 -3.28
CA LEU A 384 1.54 -6.89 -1.85
C LEU A 384 0.19 -6.61 -1.18
N GLN A 385 -0.70 -5.87 -1.85
CA GLN A 385 -2.06 -5.69 -1.36
C GLN A 385 -2.76 -7.03 -1.15
N THR A 386 -2.56 -7.99 -2.05
CA THR A 386 -3.12 -9.34 -1.96
C THR A 386 -2.52 -10.12 -0.79
N SER A 387 -1.21 -10.10 -0.60
CA SER A 387 -0.55 -10.78 0.50
C SER A 387 -0.98 -10.24 1.87
N PHE A 388 -1.23 -8.94 2.00
CA PHE A 388 -1.70 -8.34 3.25
C PHE A 388 -3.14 -8.70 3.63
N LEU A 389 -3.92 -9.22 2.70
CA LEU A 389 -5.24 -9.77 2.95
C LEU A 389 -5.23 -11.29 3.14
N THR A 390 -4.12 -11.98 2.85
CA THR A 390 -4.10 -13.44 2.80
C THR A 390 -3.56 -14.05 4.09
N PRO A 391 -4.26 -15.04 4.70
CA PRO A 391 -3.72 -15.80 5.82
C PRO A 391 -2.39 -16.49 5.43
N PRO A 392 -1.48 -16.80 6.39
CA PRO A 392 -1.73 -16.87 7.83
C PRO A 392 -1.59 -15.56 8.59
N PHE A 393 -0.80 -14.59 8.11
CA PHE A 393 -0.55 -13.38 8.87
C PHE A 393 -1.42 -12.20 8.44
N GLY A 394 -1.51 -11.86 7.17
CA GLY A 394 -2.39 -10.82 6.63
C GLY A 394 -2.55 -9.58 7.51
N TYR A 395 -1.65 -8.62 7.44
CA TYR A 395 -1.61 -7.46 8.35
C TYR A 395 -2.95 -6.74 8.51
N ALA A 396 -3.71 -6.57 7.42
CA ALA A 396 -5.02 -5.93 7.47
C ALA A 396 -6.01 -6.69 8.38
N LEU A 397 -5.88 -8.02 8.46
CA LEU A 397 -6.75 -8.87 9.25
C LEU A 397 -6.49 -8.70 10.75
N PHE A 398 -5.21 -8.57 11.14
CA PHE A 398 -4.83 -8.31 12.53
C PHE A 398 -5.26 -6.94 12.98
N TYR A 399 -5.11 -5.92 12.14
CA TYR A 399 -5.58 -4.58 12.46
C TYR A 399 -7.10 -4.56 12.70
N LEU A 400 -7.88 -5.21 11.81
CA LEU A 400 -9.33 -5.33 12.03
C LEU A 400 -9.63 -6.14 13.30
N ARG A 401 -8.94 -7.26 13.52
CA ARG A 401 -9.15 -8.09 14.72
C ARG A 401 -8.87 -7.33 16.00
N GLY A 402 -7.88 -6.45 16.02
CA GLY A 402 -7.52 -5.63 17.19
C GLY A 402 -8.63 -4.69 17.67
N ILE A 403 -9.53 -4.28 16.77
CA ILE A 403 -10.64 -3.36 17.08
C ILE A 403 -12.02 -4.04 17.01
N ALA A 404 -12.07 -5.28 16.54
CA ALA A 404 -13.32 -6.01 16.34
C ALA A 404 -13.94 -6.44 17.67
N PRO A 405 -15.30 -6.41 17.78
CA PRO A 405 -15.97 -6.95 18.94
C PRO A 405 -15.81 -8.49 19.00
N PRO A 406 -16.00 -9.10 20.20
CA PRO A 406 -15.77 -10.54 20.39
C PRO A 406 -16.60 -11.45 19.46
N GLU A 407 -17.75 -10.98 19.02
CA GLU A 407 -18.68 -11.71 18.14
C GLU A 407 -18.09 -11.95 16.74
N LEU A 408 -17.22 -11.05 16.25
CA LEU A 408 -16.53 -11.20 14.98
C LEU A 408 -15.32 -12.12 15.15
N THR A 409 -15.47 -13.37 14.76
CA THR A 409 -14.40 -14.36 14.91
C THR A 409 -13.34 -14.21 13.81
N ILE A 410 -12.12 -14.69 14.08
CA ILE A 410 -11.03 -14.71 13.08
C ILE A 410 -11.42 -15.57 11.87
N ARG A 411 -12.26 -16.61 12.08
CA ARG A 411 -12.77 -17.46 11.00
C ARG A 411 -13.70 -16.68 10.07
N ASP A 412 -14.50 -15.76 10.62
CA ASP A 412 -15.38 -14.92 9.81
C ASP A 412 -14.58 -13.91 9.01
N ILE A 413 -13.52 -13.34 9.60
CA ILE A 413 -12.59 -12.46 8.89
C ILE A 413 -11.95 -13.23 7.74
N TYR A 414 -11.36 -14.41 7.98
CA TYR A 414 -10.72 -15.23 6.95
C TYR A 414 -11.70 -15.66 5.84
N ALA A 415 -12.90 -16.07 6.20
CA ALA A 415 -13.90 -16.43 5.18
C ALA A 415 -14.38 -15.21 4.39
N GLY A 416 -14.46 -14.05 5.04
CA GLY A 416 -14.94 -12.81 4.42
C GLY A 416 -13.97 -12.22 3.39
N ILE A 417 -12.67 -12.42 3.55
CA ILE A 417 -11.68 -11.87 2.61
C ILE A 417 -11.48 -12.70 1.35
N VAL A 418 -11.82 -14.01 1.36
CA VAL A 418 -11.54 -14.90 0.21
C VAL A 418 -12.02 -14.33 -1.12
N PRO A 419 -13.27 -13.84 -1.27
CA PRO A 419 -13.72 -13.27 -2.53
C PRO A 419 -12.89 -12.04 -2.96
N PHE A 420 -12.49 -11.20 -2.01
CA PHE A 420 -11.68 -10.01 -2.30
C PHE A 420 -10.25 -10.35 -2.71
N VAL A 421 -9.65 -11.36 -2.11
CA VAL A 421 -8.35 -11.89 -2.52
C VAL A 421 -8.42 -12.43 -3.95
N LEU A 422 -9.47 -13.17 -4.30
CA LEU A 422 -9.67 -13.65 -5.67
C LEU A 422 -9.83 -12.50 -6.68
N ILE A 423 -10.52 -11.43 -6.29
CA ILE A 423 -10.64 -10.21 -7.11
C ILE A 423 -9.29 -9.53 -7.30
N GLN A 424 -8.45 -9.47 -6.26
CA GLN A 424 -7.10 -8.89 -6.36
C GLN A 424 -6.20 -9.73 -7.27
N VAL A 425 -6.25 -11.06 -7.14
CA VAL A 425 -5.53 -11.97 -8.05
C VAL A 425 -6.01 -11.76 -9.49
N LEU A 426 -7.32 -11.61 -9.71
CA LEU A 426 -7.86 -11.27 -11.03
C LEU A 426 -7.33 -9.92 -11.51
N GLY A 427 -7.31 -8.89 -10.65
CA GLY A 427 -6.76 -7.57 -10.99
C GLY A 427 -5.29 -7.64 -11.36
N LEU A 428 -4.49 -8.41 -10.61
CA LEU A 428 -3.07 -8.65 -10.93
C LEU A 428 -2.92 -9.33 -12.29
N LEU A 429 -3.70 -10.37 -12.56
CA LEU A 429 -3.69 -11.07 -13.85
C LEU A 429 -4.09 -10.14 -14.99
N LEU A 430 -5.10 -9.29 -14.81
CA LEU A 430 -5.48 -8.30 -15.82
C LEU A 430 -4.34 -7.32 -16.12
N CYS A 431 -3.62 -6.83 -15.11
CA CYS A 431 -2.46 -5.95 -15.30
C CYS A 431 -1.27 -6.67 -15.99
N ILE A 432 -1.10 -7.98 -15.79
CA ILE A 432 -0.08 -8.78 -16.48
C ILE A 432 -0.48 -9.02 -17.93
N LEU A 433 -1.72 -9.43 -18.20
CA LEU A 433 -2.21 -9.76 -19.52
C LEU A 433 -2.45 -8.52 -20.40
N PHE A 434 -2.79 -7.40 -19.77
CA PHE A 434 -3.05 -6.13 -20.44
C PHE A 434 -2.18 -5.01 -19.83
N PRO A 435 -0.87 -4.96 -20.16
CA PRO A 435 0.04 -3.94 -19.62
C PRO A 435 -0.42 -2.50 -19.88
N ALA A 436 -1.24 -2.28 -20.92
CA ALA A 436 -1.84 -0.99 -21.20
C ALA A 436 -2.68 -0.43 -20.02
N LEU A 437 -3.24 -1.28 -19.15
CA LEU A 437 -3.94 -0.82 -17.95
C LEU A 437 -3.02 -0.06 -16.98
N VAL A 438 -1.73 -0.35 -17.03
CA VAL A 438 -0.70 0.33 -16.23
C VAL A 438 -0.04 1.45 -17.03
N LEU A 439 0.31 1.19 -18.29
CA LEU A 439 1.21 2.04 -19.08
C LEU A 439 0.49 3.10 -19.91
N TRP A 440 -0.81 2.95 -20.20
CA TRP A 440 -1.54 3.87 -21.06
C TRP A 440 -1.62 5.30 -20.49
N LEU A 441 -1.91 5.44 -19.19
CA LEU A 441 -2.06 6.77 -18.59
C LEU A 441 -0.72 7.52 -18.49
N PRO A 442 0.41 6.90 -18.09
CA PRO A 442 1.73 7.51 -18.20
C PRO A 442 2.06 7.97 -19.63
N ASP A 443 1.80 7.13 -20.63
CA ASP A 443 2.11 7.44 -22.04
C ASP A 443 1.35 8.65 -22.57
N VAL A 444 0.09 8.84 -22.16
CA VAL A 444 -0.75 9.95 -22.63
C VAL A 444 -0.49 11.26 -21.86
N THR A 445 -0.05 11.17 -20.60
CA THR A 445 0.04 12.36 -19.72
C THR A 445 1.43 12.96 -19.64
N ILE A 446 2.49 12.19 -19.84
CA ILE A 446 3.88 12.63 -19.59
C ILE A 446 4.69 12.77 -20.90
N ARG A 447 4.16 12.26 -22.02
CA ARG A 447 4.67 12.52 -23.36
C ARG A 447 3.86 13.60 -24.04
#